data_e30ca565a26d6acea73ee03c12788164
#
_entry.id   e30ca565a26d6acea73ee03c12788164
#
_cell.length_a   1.000
_cell.length_b   1.000
_cell.length_c   1.000
_cell.angle_alpha   90.00
_cell.angle_beta   90.00
_cell.angle_gamma   90.00
#
_symmetry.space_group_name_H-M   'P 1'
#
loop_
_entity.id
_entity.type
_entity.pdbx_description
1 polymer ?
#
loop_
_entity_poly.entity_id
_entity_poly.type
_entity_poly.pdbx_seq_one_letter_code
_entity_poly.pdbx_strand_id
1 'polypeptide(L)'
;MVAAARREPAHVVGDGQSTVQTLIDIVNQDPRRSDGHATVLSFIKIDAVAEAVLAQQSMTQESVPAVGQKVLIRRNANLSTGGMAIDVTAKVHREVAARAIEAAKIVGLDIAGIDIVSTCIEKSMESQKAAIVEVNAGPGLRMHLEPSEGQSQPVGEAIVDSLFPQGSNGRIPVVAITGVNGKTTVTRLIAHIMFVQGRRVGMTTTDGVYVMGRRIDKDDCSGPKSARRILSNPLIDAAVLETARGGILREGLAFDQCDVAVVTNIGEGDHLGLSGINTCQQLADVKRAIVDVVSPQGHAILNADDPLVVTMAPKCPGAVAVSYTHLRAHA
;
A
#
# COMPACT_ATOMS: atom_id res chain seq x y z
N MET A 1 -5.61 -5.41 -19.72
CA MET A 1 -6.48 -6.28 -18.90
C MET A 1 -5.62 -7.44 -18.41
N VAL A 2 -5.64 -7.74 -17.12
CA VAL A 2 -4.83 -8.83 -16.54
C VAL A 2 -5.68 -10.06 -16.29
N ALA A 3 -6.87 -9.89 -15.70
CA ALA A 3 -7.75 -10.99 -15.33
C ALA A 3 -9.22 -10.64 -15.53
N ALA A 4 -10.05 -11.65 -15.69
CA ALA A 4 -11.50 -11.54 -15.70
C ALA A 4 -12.13 -12.74 -14.99
N ALA A 5 -13.11 -12.47 -14.12
CA ALA A 5 -13.86 -13.49 -13.42
C ALA A 5 -15.37 -13.34 -13.69
N ARG A 6 -16.03 -14.43 -14.00
CA ARG A 6 -17.49 -14.50 -14.00
C ARG A 6 -17.94 -14.73 -12.57
N ARG A 7 -18.74 -13.83 -12.03
CA ARG A 7 -19.35 -14.01 -10.72
C ARG A 7 -20.68 -14.72 -10.85
N GLU A 8 -20.88 -15.77 -10.07
CA GLU A 8 -22.14 -16.49 -9.99
C GLU A 8 -22.80 -16.28 -8.61
N PRO A 9 -24.11 -16.00 -8.59
CA PRO A 9 -24.85 -15.92 -7.33
C PRO A 9 -24.80 -17.22 -6.53
N ALA A 10 -24.92 -17.10 -5.21
CA ALA A 10 -25.07 -18.28 -4.35
C ALA A 10 -26.30 -19.08 -4.77
N HIS A 11 -26.08 -20.37 -5.03
CA HIS A 11 -27.13 -21.30 -5.48
C HIS A 11 -26.82 -22.72 -5.02
N VAL A 12 -27.82 -23.58 -5.06
CA VAL A 12 -27.71 -25.02 -4.92
C VAL A 12 -28.30 -25.70 -6.15
N VAL A 13 -27.90 -26.95 -6.38
CA VAL A 13 -28.42 -27.79 -7.47
C VAL A 13 -29.16 -28.96 -6.86
N GLY A 14 -30.42 -29.15 -7.22
CA GLY A 14 -31.28 -30.19 -6.73
C GLY A 14 -30.77 -31.61 -7.11
N ASP A 15 -30.91 -32.53 -6.20
CA ASP A 15 -30.62 -33.96 -6.36
C ASP A 15 -31.91 -34.81 -6.39
N GLY A 16 -33.09 -34.17 -6.24
CA GLY A 16 -34.38 -34.81 -6.19
C GLY A 16 -34.73 -35.50 -4.86
N GLN A 17 -33.87 -35.36 -3.83
CA GLN A 17 -34.05 -36.01 -2.54
C GLN A 17 -33.82 -35.08 -1.35
N SER A 18 -32.82 -34.23 -1.43
CA SER A 18 -32.42 -33.33 -0.34
C SER A 18 -33.21 -32.03 -0.37
N THR A 19 -33.50 -31.49 0.79
CA THR A 19 -34.07 -30.13 0.91
C THR A 19 -33.06 -29.06 0.52
N VAL A 20 -33.53 -27.87 0.19
CA VAL A 20 -32.66 -26.68 -0.08
C VAL A 20 -31.70 -26.47 1.08
N GLN A 21 -32.17 -26.56 2.35
CA GLN A 21 -31.30 -26.39 3.53
C GLN A 21 -30.21 -27.44 3.56
N THR A 22 -30.55 -28.73 3.36
CA THR A 22 -29.57 -29.83 3.31
C THR A 22 -28.53 -29.62 2.21
N LEU A 23 -28.96 -29.20 1.02
CA LEU A 23 -28.05 -28.88 -0.09
C LEU A 23 -27.11 -27.71 0.25
N ILE A 24 -27.59 -26.67 0.95
CA ILE A 24 -26.74 -25.58 1.44
C ILE A 24 -25.71 -26.10 2.45
N ASP A 25 -26.14 -26.95 3.38
CA ASP A 25 -25.24 -27.53 4.39
C ASP A 25 -24.13 -28.37 3.73
N ILE A 26 -24.47 -29.14 2.69
CA ILE A 26 -23.49 -29.87 1.89
C ILE A 26 -22.50 -28.93 1.19
N VAL A 27 -22.98 -27.87 0.54
CA VAL A 27 -22.13 -26.89 -0.13
C VAL A 27 -21.23 -26.17 0.89
N ASN A 28 -21.72 -25.93 2.09
CA ASN A 28 -20.96 -25.28 3.15
C ASN A 28 -19.91 -26.19 3.82
N GLN A 29 -19.90 -27.50 3.54
CA GLN A 29 -18.84 -28.41 3.97
C GLN A 29 -17.54 -28.25 3.16
N ASP A 30 -17.55 -27.49 2.04
CA ASP A 30 -16.34 -27.16 1.31
C ASP A 30 -15.35 -26.43 2.25
N PRO A 31 -14.13 -26.98 2.47
CA PRO A 31 -13.15 -26.39 3.39
C PRO A 31 -12.68 -24.99 2.99
N ARG A 32 -12.95 -24.58 1.75
CA ARG A 32 -12.68 -23.22 1.26
C ARG A 32 -13.73 -22.21 1.73
N ARG A 33 -14.81 -22.65 2.41
CA ARG A 33 -15.87 -21.78 2.94
C ARG A 33 -15.69 -21.50 4.44
N SER A 34 -15.88 -20.26 4.83
CA SER A 34 -15.89 -19.86 6.25
C SER A 34 -16.76 -18.63 6.50
N ASP A 35 -16.90 -18.26 7.76
CA ASP A 35 -17.44 -16.96 8.12
C ASP A 35 -16.41 -15.85 7.88
N GLY A 36 -16.89 -14.74 7.30
CA GLY A 36 -16.07 -13.55 7.06
C GLY A 36 -15.10 -13.72 5.87
N HIS A 37 -13.88 -13.20 6.04
CA HIS A 37 -12.86 -13.10 4.97
C HIS A 37 -11.63 -13.98 5.23
N ALA A 38 -11.74 -14.98 6.10
CA ALA A 38 -10.62 -15.86 6.45
C ALA A 38 -10.27 -16.86 5.35
N THR A 39 -11.24 -17.24 4.52
CA THR A 39 -11.07 -18.18 3.40
C THR A 39 -11.57 -17.58 2.08
N VAL A 40 -11.37 -18.31 0.99
CA VAL A 40 -11.68 -17.86 -0.38
C VAL A 40 -13.18 -17.66 -0.59
N LEU A 41 -14.01 -18.54 -0.02
CA LEU A 41 -15.46 -18.54 -0.15
C LEU A 41 -16.12 -18.27 1.19
N SER A 42 -17.26 -17.58 1.16
CA SER A 42 -18.11 -17.41 2.33
C SER A 42 -19.20 -18.48 2.40
N PHE A 43 -19.66 -18.78 3.61
CA PHE A 43 -20.81 -19.64 3.79
C PHE A 43 -22.07 -19.07 3.13
N ILE A 44 -22.87 -19.94 2.54
CA ILE A 44 -24.23 -19.62 2.12
C ILE A 44 -25.11 -19.65 3.36
N LYS A 45 -25.76 -18.52 3.67
CA LYS A 45 -26.66 -18.37 4.82
C LYS A 45 -28.08 -18.08 4.35
N ILE A 46 -29.07 -18.69 5.01
CA ILE A 46 -30.46 -18.33 4.85
C ILE A 46 -30.77 -17.20 5.86
N ASP A 47 -31.15 -16.07 5.31
CA ASP A 47 -31.68 -14.93 6.02
C ASP A 47 -32.96 -14.43 5.30
N ALA A 48 -33.60 -13.40 5.77
CA ALA A 48 -34.81 -12.84 5.19
C ALA A 48 -34.70 -12.54 3.68
N VAL A 49 -33.49 -12.16 3.19
CA VAL A 49 -33.24 -11.93 1.75
C VAL A 49 -33.22 -13.24 0.98
N ALA A 50 -32.57 -14.28 1.52
CA ALA A 50 -32.56 -15.61 0.90
C ALA A 50 -33.96 -16.21 0.86
N GLU A 51 -34.74 -16.10 1.94
CA GLU A 51 -36.13 -16.55 2.00
C GLU A 51 -37.00 -15.86 0.93
N ALA A 52 -36.85 -14.53 0.77
CA ALA A 52 -37.57 -13.80 -0.28
C ALA A 52 -37.15 -14.26 -1.70
N VAL A 53 -35.86 -14.58 -1.94
CA VAL A 53 -35.38 -15.12 -3.22
C VAL A 53 -35.92 -16.52 -3.48
N LEU A 54 -35.99 -17.37 -2.46
CA LEU A 54 -36.61 -18.70 -2.55
C LEU A 54 -38.11 -18.61 -2.84
N ALA A 55 -38.85 -17.75 -2.11
CA ALA A 55 -40.27 -17.53 -2.32
C ALA A 55 -40.60 -17.08 -3.76
N GLN A 56 -39.77 -16.23 -4.38
CA GLN A 56 -39.91 -15.82 -5.79
C GLN A 56 -39.77 -16.99 -6.76
N GLN A 57 -39.10 -18.07 -6.36
CA GLN A 57 -38.95 -19.31 -7.11
C GLN A 57 -40.00 -20.36 -6.71
N SER A 58 -40.99 -20.00 -5.90
CA SER A 58 -42.00 -20.88 -5.31
C SER A 58 -41.41 -22.01 -4.47
N MET A 59 -40.32 -21.68 -3.73
CA MET A 59 -39.57 -22.61 -2.88
C MET A 59 -39.42 -22.06 -1.46
N THR A 60 -39.13 -22.95 -0.55
CA THR A 60 -38.74 -22.72 0.85
C THR A 60 -37.44 -23.49 1.13
N GLN A 61 -36.88 -23.35 2.33
CA GLN A 61 -35.72 -24.15 2.75
C GLN A 61 -36.03 -25.65 2.87
N GLU A 62 -37.26 -26.01 3.08
CA GLU A 62 -37.76 -27.41 3.17
C GLU A 62 -38.14 -28.00 1.80
N SER A 63 -38.18 -27.19 0.74
CA SER A 63 -38.51 -27.66 -0.61
C SER A 63 -37.40 -28.60 -1.13
N VAL A 64 -37.79 -29.65 -1.84
CA VAL A 64 -36.90 -30.60 -2.51
C VAL A 64 -36.84 -30.26 -4.00
N PRO A 65 -35.75 -29.66 -4.50
CA PRO A 65 -35.64 -29.32 -5.92
C PRO A 65 -35.44 -30.57 -6.78
N ALA A 66 -35.97 -30.54 -8.00
CA ALA A 66 -35.79 -31.62 -8.96
C ALA A 66 -34.30 -31.81 -9.32
N VAL A 67 -33.93 -33.01 -9.78
CA VAL A 67 -32.56 -33.31 -10.22
C VAL A 67 -32.09 -32.29 -11.26
N GLY A 68 -30.95 -31.67 -11.02
CA GLY A 68 -30.36 -30.67 -11.90
C GLY A 68 -30.99 -29.27 -11.84
N GLN A 69 -32.04 -29.08 -11.04
CA GLN A 69 -32.69 -27.80 -10.88
C GLN A 69 -31.77 -26.83 -10.09
N LYS A 70 -31.38 -25.75 -10.73
CA LYS A 70 -30.60 -24.66 -10.06
C LYS A 70 -31.56 -23.76 -9.26
N VAL A 71 -31.35 -23.68 -7.96
CA VAL A 71 -32.10 -22.83 -7.02
C VAL A 71 -31.21 -21.72 -6.51
N LEU A 72 -31.55 -20.46 -6.81
CA LEU A 72 -30.81 -19.30 -6.36
C LEU A 72 -31.11 -19.01 -4.88
N ILE A 73 -30.07 -18.77 -4.11
CA ILE A 73 -30.17 -18.30 -2.71
C ILE A 73 -29.98 -16.78 -2.63
N ARG A 74 -29.26 -16.22 -3.61
CA ARG A 74 -29.07 -14.78 -3.78
C ARG A 74 -29.27 -14.40 -5.24
N ARG A 75 -29.67 -13.16 -5.48
CA ARG A 75 -29.70 -12.59 -6.84
C ARG A 75 -28.39 -11.88 -7.19
N ASN A 76 -27.71 -11.32 -6.18
CA ASN A 76 -26.37 -10.75 -6.37
C ASN A 76 -25.30 -11.84 -6.39
N ALA A 77 -24.21 -11.59 -7.12
CA ALA A 77 -23.12 -12.53 -7.25
C ALA A 77 -21.92 -12.15 -6.35
N ASN A 78 -22.18 -11.58 -5.16
CA ASN A 78 -21.14 -11.19 -4.23
C ASN A 78 -20.53 -12.42 -3.56
N LEU A 79 -19.21 -12.49 -3.54
CA LEU A 79 -18.47 -13.58 -2.86
C LEU A 79 -18.75 -13.61 -1.36
N SER A 80 -18.93 -12.44 -0.73
CA SER A 80 -19.24 -12.30 0.70
C SER A 80 -20.60 -12.88 1.12
N THR A 81 -21.48 -13.17 0.15
CA THR A 81 -22.80 -13.77 0.40
C THR A 81 -22.92 -15.21 -0.14
N GLY A 82 -21.78 -15.88 -0.32
CA GLY A 82 -21.72 -17.27 -0.75
C GLY A 82 -21.64 -17.47 -2.27
N GLY A 83 -21.55 -16.40 -3.06
CA GLY A 83 -21.32 -16.47 -4.50
C GLY A 83 -19.96 -17.08 -4.87
N MET A 84 -19.78 -17.43 -6.13
CA MET A 84 -18.56 -18.01 -6.68
C MET A 84 -17.94 -17.10 -7.75
N ALA A 85 -16.64 -17.25 -7.97
CA ALA A 85 -15.91 -16.61 -9.05
C ALA A 85 -15.26 -17.67 -9.93
N ILE A 86 -15.53 -17.61 -11.23
CA ILE A 86 -15.00 -18.54 -12.23
C ILE A 86 -14.05 -17.74 -13.13
N ASP A 87 -12.81 -18.19 -13.25
CA ASP A 87 -11.87 -17.55 -14.16
C ASP A 87 -12.33 -17.69 -15.61
N VAL A 88 -12.43 -16.57 -16.30
CA VAL A 88 -12.79 -16.52 -17.73
C VAL A 88 -11.78 -15.69 -18.53
N THR A 89 -10.62 -15.43 -17.98
CA THR A 89 -9.59 -14.54 -18.55
C THR A 89 -9.25 -14.89 -19.99
N ALA A 90 -9.03 -16.17 -20.27
CA ALA A 90 -8.68 -16.66 -21.62
C ALA A 90 -9.85 -16.57 -22.62
N LYS A 91 -11.08 -16.37 -22.15
CA LYS A 91 -12.31 -16.35 -22.97
C LYS A 91 -12.80 -14.95 -23.31
N VAL A 92 -12.18 -13.93 -22.73
CA VAL A 92 -12.64 -12.54 -22.90
C VAL A 92 -12.46 -12.09 -24.34
N HIS A 93 -13.54 -11.64 -24.97
CA HIS A 93 -13.48 -11.07 -26.30
C HIS A 93 -12.59 -9.81 -26.30
N ARG A 94 -11.74 -9.65 -27.32
CA ARG A 94 -10.77 -8.54 -27.42
C ARG A 94 -11.40 -7.15 -27.27
N GLU A 95 -12.61 -6.95 -27.80
CA GLU A 95 -13.31 -5.67 -27.67
C GLU A 95 -13.82 -5.41 -26.24
N VAL A 96 -14.26 -6.44 -25.53
CA VAL A 96 -14.62 -6.31 -24.11
C VAL A 96 -13.41 -5.87 -23.30
N ALA A 97 -12.26 -6.50 -23.53
CA ALA A 97 -11.00 -6.11 -22.87
C ALA A 97 -10.60 -4.67 -23.21
N ALA A 98 -10.72 -4.26 -24.49
CA ALA A 98 -10.41 -2.90 -24.93
C ALA A 98 -11.32 -1.87 -24.26
N ARG A 99 -12.64 -2.11 -24.20
CA ARG A 99 -13.61 -1.23 -23.53
C ARG A 99 -13.36 -1.12 -22.02
N ALA A 100 -13.01 -2.21 -21.36
CA ALA A 100 -12.64 -2.18 -19.93
C ALA A 100 -11.39 -1.32 -19.69
N ILE A 101 -10.36 -1.45 -20.53
CA ILE A 101 -9.14 -0.63 -20.46
C ILE A 101 -9.47 0.85 -20.72
N GLU A 102 -10.29 1.13 -21.72
CA GLU A 102 -10.72 2.49 -22.07
C GLU A 102 -11.47 3.15 -20.90
N ALA A 103 -12.39 2.42 -20.26
CA ALA A 103 -13.14 2.92 -19.11
C ALA A 103 -12.21 3.29 -17.93
N ALA A 104 -11.23 2.44 -17.62
CA ALA A 104 -10.24 2.74 -16.58
C ALA A 104 -9.44 4.01 -16.91
N LYS A 105 -9.00 4.16 -18.16
CA LYS A 105 -8.24 5.33 -18.63
C LYS A 105 -9.05 6.62 -18.61
N ILE A 106 -10.34 6.58 -18.99
CA ILE A 106 -11.24 7.75 -18.97
C ILE A 106 -11.42 8.25 -17.53
N VAL A 107 -11.56 7.34 -16.56
CA VAL A 107 -11.66 7.68 -15.15
C VAL A 107 -10.30 8.13 -14.58
N GLY A 108 -9.19 7.81 -15.23
CA GLY A 108 -7.83 8.16 -14.80
C GLY A 108 -7.25 7.18 -13.78
N LEU A 109 -7.67 5.90 -13.82
CA LEU A 109 -7.17 4.85 -12.95
C LEU A 109 -6.16 3.96 -13.70
N ASP A 110 -5.03 3.70 -13.06
CA ASP A 110 -4.00 2.74 -13.51
C ASP A 110 -4.34 1.31 -13.07
N ILE A 111 -4.98 1.17 -11.91
CA ILE A 111 -5.48 -0.10 -11.36
C ILE A 111 -6.98 0.06 -11.13
N ALA A 112 -7.79 -0.75 -11.79
CA ALA A 112 -9.25 -0.69 -11.68
C ALA A 112 -9.91 -2.06 -11.83
N GLY A 113 -11.04 -2.24 -11.15
CA GLY A 113 -12.00 -3.31 -11.41
C GLY A 113 -13.17 -2.80 -12.24
N ILE A 114 -13.48 -3.47 -13.33
CA ILE A 114 -14.56 -3.08 -14.23
C ILE A 114 -15.68 -4.12 -14.15
N ASP A 115 -16.82 -3.72 -13.62
CA ASP A 115 -18.00 -4.58 -13.56
C ASP A 115 -18.79 -4.50 -14.86
N ILE A 116 -18.92 -5.64 -15.53
CA ILE A 116 -19.59 -5.76 -16.82
C ILE A 116 -20.75 -6.73 -16.70
N VAL A 117 -21.91 -6.35 -17.18
CA VAL A 117 -23.06 -7.23 -17.36
C VAL A 117 -23.15 -7.62 -18.84
N SER A 118 -23.10 -8.94 -19.11
CA SER A 118 -23.17 -9.49 -20.45
C SER A 118 -23.80 -10.88 -20.42
N THR A 119 -24.35 -11.32 -21.55
CA THR A 119 -24.85 -12.68 -21.70
C THR A 119 -23.74 -13.66 -22.06
N CYS A 120 -22.67 -13.20 -22.69
CA CYS A 120 -21.52 -14.01 -23.10
C CYS A 120 -20.26 -13.15 -23.19
N ILE A 121 -19.23 -13.51 -22.41
CA ILE A 121 -17.96 -12.76 -22.39
C ILE A 121 -17.12 -12.95 -23.66
N GLU A 122 -17.42 -13.99 -24.45
CA GLU A 122 -16.73 -14.34 -25.70
C GLU A 122 -17.26 -13.56 -26.93
N LYS A 123 -18.28 -12.71 -26.74
CA LYS A 123 -18.87 -11.87 -27.80
C LYS A 123 -18.60 -10.40 -27.54
N SER A 124 -18.62 -9.58 -28.58
CA SER A 124 -18.51 -8.13 -28.43
C SER A 124 -19.66 -7.56 -27.60
N MET A 125 -19.45 -6.44 -26.94
CA MET A 125 -20.48 -5.80 -26.10
C MET A 125 -21.70 -5.35 -26.93
N GLU A 126 -21.44 -4.82 -28.12
CA GLU A 126 -22.46 -4.30 -29.03
C GLU A 126 -23.39 -5.40 -29.52
N SER A 127 -22.87 -6.62 -29.79
CA SER A 127 -23.66 -7.72 -30.33
C SER A 127 -24.69 -8.30 -29.35
N GLN A 128 -24.59 -7.99 -28.06
CA GLN A 128 -25.40 -8.58 -27.00
C GLN A 128 -26.00 -7.59 -26.02
N LYS A 129 -25.88 -6.27 -26.28
CA LYS A 129 -26.31 -5.19 -25.40
C LYS A 129 -25.69 -5.27 -24.00
N ALA A 130 -24.41 -5.68 -23.94
CA ALA A 130 -23.65 -5.67 -22.70
C ALA A 130 -23.33 -4.24 -22.24
N ALA A 131 -23.14 -4.04 -20.94
CA ALA A 131 -22.85 -2.72 -20.38
C ALA A 131 -21.79 -2.79 -19.29
N ILE A 132 -20.97 -1.75 -19.21
CA ILE A 132 -20.15 -1.45 -18.03
C ILE A 132 -21.09 -0.82 -16.99
N VAL A 133 -21.12 -1.37 -15.80
CA VAL A 133 -21.99 -0.95 -14.69
C VAL A 133 -21.22 -0.08 -13.71
N GLU A 134 -19.96 -0.45 -13.44
CA GLU A 134 -19.15 0.21 -12.42
C GLU A 134 -17.66 0.15 -12.76
N VAL A 135 -16.91 1.18 -12.34
CA VAL A 135 -15.45 1.27 -12.39
C VAL A 135 -14.95 1.47 -10.95
N ASN A 136 -14.30 0.46 -10.41
CA ASN A 136 -13.84 0.41 -9.02
C ASN A 136 -12.36 0.75 -8.90
N ALA A 137 -12.01 1.77 -8.10
CA ALA A 137 -10.62 2.17 -7.84
C ALA A 137 -9.87 1.21 -6.90
N GLY A 138 -10.58 0.38 -6.14
CA GLY A 138 -10.02 -0.61 -5.22
C GLY A 138 -10.57 -2.00 -5.49
N PRO A 139 -10.16 -2.68 -6.58
CA PRO A 139 -10.72 -3.97 -6.94
C PRO A 139 -10.33 -5.07 -5.95
N GLY A 140 -11.27 -5.98 -5.69
CA GLY A 140 -11.00 -7.19 -4.95
C GLY A 140 -10.13 -8.15 -5.76
N LEU A 141 -8.93 -8.48 -5.28
CA LEU A 141 -7.98 -9.33 -6.01
C LEU A 141 -8.21 -10.82 -5.78
N ARG A 142 -8.81 -11.20 -4.65
CA ARG A 142 -8.97 -12.60 -4.22
C ARG A 142 -9.62 -13.48 -5.27
N MET A 143 -10.68 -13.01 -5.92
CA MET A 143 -11.41 -13.76 -6.95
C MET A 143 -10.57 -14.13 -8.17
N HIS A 144 -9.47 -13.44 -8.39
CA HIS A 144 -8.54 -13.68 -9.48
C HIS A 144 -7.33 -14.51 -9.04
N LEU A 145 -6.87 -14.31 -7.80
CA LEU A 145 -5.77 -15.09 -7.21
C LEU A 145 -6.19 -16.51 -6.88
N GLU A 146 -7.42 -16.67 -6.38
CA GLU A 146 -7.97 -17.94 -5.94
C GLU A 146 -9.42 -18.09 -6.42
N PRO A 147 -9.65 -18.26 -7.73
CA PRO A 147 -10.99 -18.46 -8.26
C PRO A 147 -11.60 -19.76 -7.72
N SER A 148 -12.94 -19.83 -7.65
CA SER A 148 -13.66 -21.05 -7.29
C SER A 148 -13.42 -22.16 -8.30
N GLU A 149 -13.33 -21.78 -9.59
CA GLU A 149 -13.05 -22.64 -10.74
C GLU A 149 -12.14 -21.91 -11.73
N GLY A 150 -11.29 -22.64 -12.45
CA GLY A 150 -10.36 -22.12 -13.45
C GLY A 150 -8.96 -21.88 -12.88
N GLN A 151 -8.20 -20.96 -13.48
CA GLN A 151 -6.79 -20.73 -13.17
C GLN A 151 -6.60 -19.47 -12.34
N SER A 152 -5.65 -19.52 -11.39
CA SER A 152 -5.14 -18.34 -10.71
C SER A 152 -4.50 -17.39 -11.71
N GLN A 153 -4.76 -16.10 -11.56
CA GLN A 153 -4.20 -15.05 -12.40
C GLN A 153 -3.21 -14.20 -11.58
N PRO A 154 -2.04 -13.85 -12.12
CA PRO A 154 -0.98 -13.14 -11.40
C PRO A 154 -1.26 -11.64 -11.28
N VAL A 155 -2.43 -11.27 -10.75
CA VAL A 155 -2.87 -9.87 -10.67
C VAL A 155 -1.99 -9.04 -9.73
N GLY A 156 -1.45 -9.65 -8.67
CA GLY A 156 -0.53 -8.98 -7.74
C GLY A 156 0.79 -8.63 -8.41
N GLU A 157 1.38 -9.55 -9.16
CA GLU A 157 2.61 -9.32 -9.93
C GLU A 157 2.41 -8.20 -10.95
N ALA A 158 1.32 -8.25 -11.73
CA ALA A 158 1.01 -7.22 -12.71
C ALA A 158 0.84 -5.82 -12.10
N ILE A 159 0.27 -5.71 -10.89
CA ILE A 159 0.18 -4.45 -10.15
C ILE A 159 1.57 -3.98 -9.74
N VAL A 160 2.39 -4.84 -9.17
CA VAL A 160 3.76 -4.50 -8.74
C VAL A 160 4.61 -4.07 -9.95
N ASP A 161 4.56 -4.81 -11.05
CA ASP A 161 5.29 -4.49 -12.28
C ASP A 161 4.85 -3.15 -12.91
N SER A 162 3.56 -2.82 -12.76
CA SER A 162 3.02 -1.52 -13.20
C SER A 162 3.53 -0.36 -12.34
N LEU A 163 3.64 -0.55 -11.02
CA LEU A 163 4.09 0.46 -10.08
C LEU A 163 5.61 0.61 -10.05
N PHE A 164 6.33 -0.50 -10.26
CA PHE A 164 7.80 -0.58 -10.19
C PHE A 164 8.34 -1.15 -11.50
N PRO A 165 8.55 -0.32 -12.53
CA PRO A 165 9.11 -0.78 -13.80
C PRO A 165 10.42 -1.54 -13.59
N GLN A 166 10.74 -2.43 -14.51
CA GLN A 166 11.89 -3.34 -14.42
C GLN A 166 13.19 -2.58 -14.09
N GLY A 167 13.88 -3.00 -13.01
CA GLY A 167 15.06 -2.33 -12.47
C GLY A 167 14.78 -1.22 -11.45
N SER A 168 13.51 -0.86 -11.20
CA SER A 168 13.14 0.05 -10.11
C SER A 168 13.09 -0.70 -8.78
N ASN A 169 13.73 -0.15 -7.75
CA ASN A 169 13.62 -0.65 -6.38
C ASN A 169 12.58 0.12 -5.54
N GLY A 170 11.84 1.03 -6.16
CA GLY A 170 10.84 1.87 -5.48
C GLY A 170 11.42 2.90 -4.52
N ARG A 171 12.74 3.07 -4.47
CA ARG A 171 13.40 4.00 -3.55
C ARG A 171 13.69 5.33 -4.23
N ILE A 172 13.60 6.39 -3.44
CA ILE A 172 14.08 7.72 -3.78
C ILE A 172 15.24 8.09 -2.85
N PRO A 173 16.17 8.96 -3.25
CA PRO A 173 17.19 9.47 -2.37
C PRO A 173 16.62 10.08 -1.10
N VAL A 174 17.12 9.63 0.06
CA VAL A 174 16.72 10.11 1.38
C VAL A 174 17.91 10.72 2.09
N VAL A 175 17.80 11.98 2.47
CA VAL A 175 18.76 12.67 3.34
C VAL A 175 18.12 12.88 4.70
N ALA A 176 18.71 12.34 5.75
CA ALA A 176 18.27 12.49 7.13
C ALA A 176 19.19 13.44 7.89
N ILE A 177 18.64 14.42 8.60
CA ILE A 177 19.41 15.44 9.31
C ILE A 177 19.01 15.43 10.78
N THR A 178 19.99 15.32 11.69
CA THR A 178 19.80 15.46 13.12
C THR A 178 20.87 16.33 13.78
N GLY A 179 20.71 16.59 15.07
CA GLY A 179 21.59 17.38 15.91
C GLY A 179 20.81 18.17 16.93
N VAL A 180 21.48 18.97 17.76
CA VAL A 180 20.85 19.91 18.70
C VAL A 180 20.51 21.20 17.97
N ASN A 181 21.47 21.81 17.31
CA ASN A 181 21.32 23.08 16.58
C ASN A 181 21.62 22.91 15.08
N GLY A 182 21.06 23.80 14.25
CA GLY A 182 21.35 23.89 12.82
C GLY A 182 20.58 22.93 11.91
N LYS A 183 19.79 21.99 12.46
CA LYS A 183 19.03 20.99 11.67
C LYS A 183 18.21 21.63 10.56
N THR A 184 17.30 22.54 10.90
CA THR A 184 16.39 23.18 9.95
C THR A 184 17.13 23.94 8.87
N THR A 185 18.22 24.65 9.22
CA THR A 185 19.05 25.37 8.26
C THR A 185 19.70 24.43 7.26
N VAL A 186 20.33 23.35 7.75
CA VAL A 186 20.99 22.35 6.91
C VAL A 186 19.97 21.64 6.04
N THR A 187 18.81 21.26 6.60
CA THR A 187 17.72 20.63 5.85
C THR A 187 17.26 21.51 4.70
N ARG A 188 17.04 22.78 4.92
CA ARG A 188 16.62 23.73 3.88
C ARG A 188 17.68 23.96 2.81
N LEU A 189 18.95 24.06 3.20
CA LEU A 189 20.07 24.21 2.26
C LEU A 189 20.19 22.98 1.34
N ILE A 190 20.16 21.79 1.89
CA ILE A 190 20.23 20.55 1.11
C ILE A 190 19.01 20.43 0.18
N ALA A 191 17.82 20.68 0.69
CA ALA A 191 16.60 20.66 -0.11
C ALA A 191 16.66 21.68 -1.27
N HIS A 192 17.21 22.87 -1.02
CA HIS A 192 17.40 23.89 -2.05
C HIS A 192 18.41 23.44 -3.12
N ILE A 193 19.55 22.87 -2.72
CA ILE A 193 20.57 22.34 -3.65
C ILE A 193 19.96 21.27 -4.55
N MET A 194 19.23 20.31 -3.99
CA MET A 194 18.57 19.25 -4.76
C MET A 194 17.48 19.81 -5.68
N PHE A 195 16.72 20.81 -5.24
CA PHE A 195 15.72 21.49 -6.06
C PHE A 195 16.35 22.22 -7.26
N VAL A 196 17.46 22.93 -7.07
CA VAL A 196 18.19 23.59 -8.16
C VAL A 196 18.75 22.59 -9.16
N GLN A 197 19.05 21.37 -8.74
CA GLN A 197 19.45 20.26 -9.60
C GLN A 197 18.25 19.61 -10.35
N GLY A 198 17.05 20.17 -10.23
CA GLY A 198 15.85 19.67 -10.93
C GLY A 198 15.11 18.55 -10.21
N ARG A 199 15.45 18.23 -8.94
CA ARG A 199 14.71 17.23 -8.17
C ARG A 199 13.39 17.78 -7.65
N ARG A 200 12.39 16.95 -7.61
CA ARG A 200 11.09 17.21 -6.95
C ARG A 200 11.20 16.82 -5.48
N VAL A 201 11.63 17.80 -4.67
CA VAL A 201 12.01 17.56 -3.27
C VAL A 201 10.82 17.60 -2.35
N GLY A 202 10.69 16.58 -1.48
CA GLY A 202 9.91 16.61 -0.26
C GLY A 202 10.80 16.93 0.94
N MET A 203 10.35 17.83 1.84
CA MET A 203 11.13 18.25 2.99
C MET A 203 10.26 18.30 4.25
N THR A 204 10.83 17.86 5.39
CA THR A 204 10.22 18.04 6.71
C THR A 204 11.15 18.85 7.61
N THR A 205 10.58 19.79 8.37
CA THR A 205 11.30 20.63 9.34
C THR A 205 10.46 20.83 10.59
N THR A 206 11.02 21.47 11.63
CA THR A 206 10.28 21.87 12.83
C THR A 206 9.16 22.87 12.55
N ASP A 207 9.14 23.52 11.40
CA ASP A 207 8.11 24.52 11.05
C ASP A 207 7.17 24.08 9.93
N GLY A 208 7.28 22.86 9.44
CA GLY A 208 6.32 22.33 8.48
C GLY A 208 6.79 21.19 7.57
N VAL A 209 5.85 20.73 6.76
CA VAL A 209 6.05 19.79 5.65
C VAL A 209 5.98 20.55 4.33
N TYR A 210 6.94 20.32 3.46
CA TYR A 210 7.04 20.99 2.16
C TYR A 210 7.14 19.99 1.02
N VAL A 211 6.39 20.23 -0.04
CA VAL A 211 6.43 19.46 -1.29
C VAL A 211 6.75 20.43 -2.42
N MET A 212 7.88 20.23 -3.11
CA MET A 212 8.34 21.10 -4.20
C MET A 212 8.33 22.61 -3.81
N GLY A 213 8.81 22.92 -2.60
CA GLY A 213 8.85 24.28 -2.06
C GLY A 213 7.52 24.82 -1.49
N ARG A 214 6.39 24.16 -1.76
CA ARG A 214 5.09 24.54 -1.21
C ARG A 214 4.89 23.91 0.17
N ARG A 215 4.62 24.73 1.19
CA ARG A 215 4.25 24.20 2.51
C ARG A 215 2.84 23.61 2.49
N ILE A 216 2.71 22.33 2.86
CA ILE A 216 1.44 21.59 2.90
C ILE A 216 0.97 21.30 4.33
N ASP A 217 1.83 21.44 5.31
CA ASP A 217 1.48 21.33 6.73
C ASP A 217 2.31 22.32 7.55
N LYS A 218 1.77 22.73 8.70
CA LYS A 218 2.37 23.69 9.61
C LYS A 218 2.42 23.03 10.98
N ASP A 219 3.48 23.17 11.70
CA ASP A 219 3.77 22.72 13.06
C ASP A 219 5.12 21.99 13.11
N ASP A 220 5.50 21.43 14.27
CA ASP A 220 6.69 20.59 14.38
C ASP A 220 6.51 19.29 13.60
N CYS A 221 7.08 19.29 12.40
CA CYS A 221 7.02 18.17 11.46
C CYS A 221 8.34 17.38 11.37
N SER A 222 9.19 17.46 12.39
CA SER A 222 10.48 16.75 12.47
C SER A 222 10.37 15.27 12.93
N GLY A 223 9.16 14.72 12.94
CA GLY A 223 8.89 13.35 13.38
C GLY A 223 8.53 12.37 12.27
N PRO A 224 8.44 11.05 12.57
CA PRO A 224 8.21 9.99 11.60
C PRO A 224 6.90 10.11 10.84
N LYS A 225 5.84 10.64 11.47
CA LYS A 225 4.54 10.85 10.81
C LYS A 225 4.66 11.77 9.59
N SER A 226 5.39 12.87 9.73
CA SER A 226 5.63 13.82 8.64
C SER A 226 6.55 13.24 7.57
N ALA A 227 7.57 12.48 7.98
CA ALA A 227 8.46 11.79 7.06
C ALA A 227 7.70 10.74 6.22
N ARG A 228 6.79 9.94 6.82
CA ARG A 228 5.93 9.01 6.07
C ARG A 228 5.06 9.74 5.03
N ARG A 229 4.49 10.91 5.40
CA ARG A 229 3.70 11.72 4.46
C ARG A 229 4.51 12.16 3.24
N ILE A 230 5.78 12.51 3.41
CA ILE A 230 6.68 12.82 2.30
C ILE A 230 6.99 11.55 1.50
N LEU A 231 7.45 10.49 2.15
CA LEU A 231 7.87 9.26 1.47
C LEU A 231 6.73 8.55 0.71
N SER A 232 5.47 8.78 1.11
CA SER A 232 4.28 8.27 0.42
C SER A 232 3.77 9.20 -0.69
N ASN A 233 4.40 10.34 -0.93
CA ASN A 233 3.92 11.31 -1.91
C ASN A 233 4.47 11.01 -3.31
N PRO A 234 3.63 10.64 -4.30
CA PRO A 234 4.08 10.27 -5.64
C PRO A 234 4.64 11.44 -6.45
N LEU A 235 4.48 12.67 -5.98
CA LEU A 235 4.98 13.85 -6.69
C LEU A 235 6.47 14.10 -6.46
N ILE A 236 7.10 13.45 -5.47
CA ILE A 236 8.50 13.68 -5.13
C ILE A 236 9.41 12.57 -5.65
N ASP A 237 10.66 12.91 -5.90
CA ASP A 237 11.72 11.97 -6.28
C ASP A 237 12.99 12.13 -5.42
N ALA A 238 12.93 12.93 -4.35
CA ALA A 238 13.94 13.03 -3.31
C ALA A 238 13.33 13.53 -2.00
N ALA A 239 13.82 13.04 -0.85
CA ALA A 239 13.35 13.43 0.47
C ALA A 239 14.50 13.98 1.33
N VAL A 240 14.26 15.13 2.01
CA VAL A 240 15.19 15.73 2.95
C VAL A 240 14.47 15.91 4.28
N LEU A 241 14.85 15.10 5.27
CA LEU A 241 14.07 14.87 6.48
C LEU A 241 14.82 15.37 7.73
N GLU A 242 14.33 16.44 8.33
CA GLU A 242 14.75 16.82 9.68
C GLU A 242 14.24 15.76 10.67
N THR A 243 15.14 15.20 11.47
CA THR A 243 14.83 14.10 12.38
C THR A 243 15.16 14.50 13.82
N ALA A 244 14.11 14.77 14.59
CA ALA A 244 14.24 15.19 15.98
C ALA A 244 14.21 14.01 16.94
N ARG A 245 14.92 14.17 18.09
CA ARG A 245 14.97 13.19 19.18
C ARG A 245 13.61 12.67 19.60
N GLY A 246 12.65 13.58 19.81
CA GLY A 246 11.32 13.21 20.30
C GLY A 246 10.57 12.26 19.35
N GLY A 247 10.75 12.43 18.05
CA GLY A 247 10.20 11.52 17.02
C GLY A 247 10.84 10.15 17.11
N ILE A 248 12.18 10.09 17.13
CA ILE A 248 12.95 8.84 17.22
C ILE A 248 12.54 8.02 18.43
N LEU A 249 12.43 8.65 19.60
CA LEU A 249 12.11 7.96 20.86
C LEU A 249 10.68 7.42 20.90
N ARG A 250 9.71 8.10 20.28
CA ARG A 250 8.31 7.70 20.32
C ARG A 250 7.92 6.67 19.28
N GLU A 251 8.45 6.81 18.05
CA GLU A 251 7.97 6.06 16.88
C GLU A 251 9.12 5.51 16.02
N GLY A 252 10.38 5.72 16.40
CA GLY A 252 11.53 5.35 15.58
C GLY A 252 11.70 6.25 14.34
N LEU A 253 12.23 5.67 13.28
CA LEU A 253 12.38 6.31 11.97
C LEU A 253 11.23 5.90 11.04
N ALA A 254 10.87 6.75 10.07
CA ALA A 254 9.88 6.44 9.05
C ALA A 254 10.46 5.73 7.81
N PHE A 255 11.74 5.49 7.81
CA PHE A 255 12.51 4.86 6.75
C PHE A 255 13.43 3.81 7.34
N ASP A 256 13.68 2.78 6.60
CA ASP A 256 14.58 1.67 6.94
C ASP A 256 16.03 1.97 6.54
N GLN A 257 16.22 2.88 5.58
CA GLN A 257 17.53 3.24 5.04
C GLN A 257 17.53 4.68 4.53
N CYS A 258 18.68 5.38 4.65
CA CYS A 258 18.92 6.67 4.02
C CYS A 258 20.23 6.66 3.22
N ASP A 259 20.31 7.51 2.21
CA ASP A 259 21.51 7.64 1.38
C ASP A 259 22.54 8.56 2.05
N VAL A 260 22.07 9.57 2.76
CA VAL A 260 22.92 10.50 3.50
C VAL A 260 22.35 10.77 4.89
N ALA A 261 23.15 10.59 5.92
CA ALA A 261 22.86 11.04 7.28
C ALA A 261 23.75 12.21 7.64
N VAL A 262 23.18 13.31 8.15
CA VAL A 262 23.94 14.48 8.58
C VAL A 262 23.73 14.69 10.08
N VAL A 263 24.81 14.72 10.86
CA VAL A 263 24.78 15.03 12.30
C VAL A 263 25.54 16.32 12.55
N THR A 264 24.79 17.37 12.92
CA THR A 264 25.35 18.71 13.07
C THR A 264 26.13 18.89 14.37
N ASN A 265 25.55 18.51 15.49
CA ASN A 265 26.16 18.58 16.83
C ASN A 265 25.33 17.86 17.89
N ILE A 266 25.96 17.56 19.04
CA ILE A 266 25.30 16.96 20.22
C ILE A 266 25.31 17.88 21.42
N GLY A 267 26.09 18.90 21.45
CA GLY A 267 26.32 19.91 22.51
C GLY A 267 25.37 19.95 23.71
N GLU A 268 25.77 20.55 24.79
CA GLU A 268 24.94 20.79 25.98
C GLU A 268 23.77 21.73 25.60
N GLY A 269 22.62 21.19 25.31
CA GLY A 269 21.47 21.97 24.87
C GLY A 269 20.19 21.57 25.62
N ASP A 270 19.10 22.25 25.29
CA ASP A 270 17.76 22.19 25.93
C ASP A 270 17.06 20.81 25.92
N HIS A 271 17.78 19.75 25.58
CA HIS A 271 17.19 18.43 25.38
C HIS A 271 17.45 17.42 26.51
N LEU A 272 18.24 17.78 27.52
CA LEU A 272 18.51 16.91 28.67
C LEU A 272 17.39 17.00 29.72
N GLY A 273 17.18 15.91 30.48
CA GLY A 273 16.14 15.82 31.51
C GLY A 273 14.74 15.44 30.98
N LEU A 274 14.56 15.27 29.66
CA LEU A 274 13.28 14.90 29.05
C LEU A 274 13.30 13.49 28.48
N SER A 275 12.22 12.74 28.70
CA SER A 275 12.04 11.37 28.15
C SER A 275 13.16 10.39 28.55
N GLY A 276 13.71 10.52 29.76
CA GLY A 276 14.75 9.64 30.27
C GLY A 276 16.17 9.90 29.74
N ILE A 277 16.38 10.95 28.92
CA ILE A 277 17.68 11.34 28.38
C ILE A 277 18.31 12.38 29.29
N ASN A 278 19.29 11.98 30.10
CA ASN A 278 19.91 12.81 31.12
C ASN A 278 21.36 13.19 30.81
N THR A 279 21.97 12.59 29.81
CA THR A 279 23.38 12.83 29.44
C THR A 279 23.51 13.08 27.93
N CYS A 280 24.55 13.84 27.55
CA CYS A 280 24.88 14.05 26.14
C CYS A 280 25.20 12.73 25.42
N GLN A 281 25.77 11.73 26.12
CA GLN A 281 26.02 10.42 25.54
C GLN A 281 24.71 9.70 25.18
N GLN A 282 23.71 9.70 26.06
CA GLN A 282 22.39 9.12 25.76
C GLN A 282 21.72 9.88 24.60
N LEU A 283 21.88 11.20 24.52
CA LEU A 283 21.38 12.00 23.42
C LEU A 283 22.07 11.63 22.08
N ALA A 284 23.40 11.43 22.13
CA ALA A 284 24.17 10.96 20.99
C ALA A 284 23.71 9.58 20.50
N ASP A 285 23.47 8.64 21.42
CA ASP A 285 22.99 7.30 21.08
C ASP A 285 21.62 7.32 20.38
N VAL A 286 20.70 8.17 20.83
CA VAL A 286 19.39 8.34 20.16
C VAL A 286 19.55 8.95 18.77
N LYS A 287 20.37 10.00 18.64
CA LYS A 287 20.56 10.69 17.34
C LYS A 287 21.36 9.85 16.35
N ARG A 288 22.21 8.92 16.82
CA ARG A 288 22.95 7.98 15.98
C ARG A 288 22.03 7.09 15.14
N ALA A 289 20.76 6.89 15.53
CA ALA A 289 19.81 6.06 14.78
C ALA A 289 19.78 6.35 13.26
N ILE A 290 19.94 7.60 12.84
CA ILE A 290 20.00 7.91 11.39
C ILE A 290 21.32 7.49 10.75
N VAL A 291 22.42 7.39 11.51
CA VAL A 291 23.72 6.93 11.05
C VAL A 291 23.72 5.41 10.90
N ASP A 292 23.09 4.70 11.86
CA ASP A 292 22.98 3.24 11.89
C ASP A 292 22.22 2.69 10.66
N VAL A 293 21.35 3.50 10.02
CA VAL A 293 20.53 3.12 8.85
C VAL A 293 21.03 3.74 7.55
N VAL A 294 22.26 4.22 7.50
CA VAL A 294 22.87 4.66 6.23
C VAL A 294 23.05 3.45 5.30
N SER A 295 22.70 3.65 4.03
CA SER A 295 22.93 2.63 2.99
C SER A 295 24.42 2.22 2.93
N PRO A 296 24.75 0.95 2.64
CA PRO A 296 26.15 0.55 2.40
C PRO A 296 26.85 1.37 1.32
N GLN A 297 26.10 1.95 0.37
CA GLN A 297 26.61 2.84 -0.67
C GLN A 297 26.42 4.33 -0.31
N GLY A 298 25.84 4.60 0.86
CA GLY A 298 25.55 5.94 1.34
C GLY A 298 26.67 6.55 2.17
N HIS A 299 26.38 7.72 2.75
CA HIS A 299 27.38 8.51 3.48
C HIS A 299 26.82 9.06 4.79
N ALA A 300 27.61 9.02 5.86
CA ALA A 300 27.36 9.83 7.04
C ALA A 300 28.26 11.07 7.00
N ILE A 301 27.67 12.26 7.13
CA ILE A 301 28.36 13.54 7.22
C ILE A 301 28.37 13.96 8.70
N LEU A 302 29.54 13.87 9.32
CA LEU A 302 29.70 14.05 10.76
C LEU A 302 30.51 15.31 11.06
N ASN A 303 30.04 16.11 12.03
CA ASN A 303 30.82 17.27 12.49
C ASN A 303 32.04 16.81 13.29
N ALA A 304 33.23 17.04 12.77
CA ALA A 304 34.48 16.64 13.39
C ALA A 304 34.91 17.48 14.60
N ASP A 305 34.30 18.65 14.78
CA ASP A 305 34.55 19.50 15.98
C ASP A 305 33.76 19.01 17.21
N ASP A 306 32.83 18.08 17.06
CA ASP A 306 32.05 17.50 18.16
C ASP A 306 32.52 16.06 18.46
N PRO A 307 33.19 15.80 19.59
CA PRO A 307 33.72 14.50 19.92
C PRO A 307 32.65 13.40 19.99
N LEU A 308 31.43 13.72 20.43
CA LEU A 308 30.33 12.74 20.51
C LEU A 308 29.79 12.38 19.13
N VAL A 309 29.79 13.32 18.20
CA VAL A 309 29.44 13.05 16.79
C VAL A 309 30.48 12.14 16.12
N VAL A 310 31.76 12.40 16.38
CA VAL A 310 32.86 11.55 15.83
C VAL A 310 32.74 10.10 16.28
N THR A 311 32.28 9.85 17.52
CA THR A 311 32.10 8.46 18.02
C THR A 311 31.07 7.65 17.23
N MET A 312 30.23 8.28 16.42
CA MET A 312 29.25 7.61 15.60
C MET A 312 29.84 6.95 14.33
N ALA A 313 31.01 7.42 13.89
CA ALA A 313 31.65 6.98 12.64
C ALA A 313 31.78 5.46 12.49
N PRO A 314 32.24 4.69 13.51
CA PRO A 314 32.36 3.23 13.38
C PRO A 314 31.01 2.49 13.25
N LYS A 315 29.89 3.15 13.45
CA LYS A 315 28.54 2.58 13.37
C LYS A 315 27.86 2.80 12.01
N CYS A 316 28.46 3.60 11.15
CA CYS A 316 27.95 3.84 9.80
C CYS A 316 28.23 2.63 8.92
N PRO A 317 27.20 2.01 8.30
CA PRO A 317 27.40 0.92 7.34
C PRO A 317 28.01 1.38 6.01
N GLY A 318 27.85 2.69 5.68
CA GLY A 318 28.40 3.32 4.48
C GLY A 318 29.70 4.07 4.74
N ALA A 319 30.05 4.98 3.84
CA ALA A 319 31.22 5.83 3.98
C ALA A 319 30.97 6.98 5.00
N VAL A 320 32.03 7.47 5.62
CA VAL A 320 31.99 8.61 6.51
C VAL A 320 32.76 9.77 5.91
N ALA A 321 32.12 10.93 5.82
CA ALA A 321 32.76 12.20 5.53
C ALA A 321 32.64 13.13 6.74
N VAL A 322 33.63 13.97 6.97
CA VAL A 322 33.64 14.90 8.09
C VAL A 322 33.47 16.33 7.63
N SER A 323 32.76 17.10 8.42
CA SER A 323 32.69 18.58 8.27
C SER A 323 33.37 19.26 9.45
N TYR A 324 33.99 20.41 9.19
CA TYR A 324 34.59 21.27 10.20
C TYR A 324 33.84 22.59 10.19
N THR A 325 33.52 23.11 11.36
CA THR A 325 32.86 24.43 11.49
C THR A 325 33.84 25.58 11.39
N HIS A 326 35.16 25.30 11.51
CA HIS A 326 36.23 26.30 11.36
C HIS A 326 37.23 25.85 10.29
N LEU A 327 37.54 26.76 9.35
CA LEU A 327 38.71 26.65 8.49
C LEU A 327 39.96 26.69 9.37
N ARG A 328 40.55 25.56 9.72
CA ARG A 328 41.94 25.58 10.21
C ARG A 328 42.78 25.94 9.01
N ALA A 329 43.37 27.12 9.03
CA ALA A 329 44.43 27.45 8.11
C ALA A 329 45.52 26.33 8.27
N HIS A 330 45.79 25.64 7.22
CA HIS A 330 46.96 24.74 7.21
C HIS A 330 48.19 25.63 7.35
N ALA A 331 48.87 25.52 8.50
CA ALA A 331 50.18 26.10 8.72
C ALA A 331 51.22 25.18 8.06
#